data_38248e4133ae3cdab676dbd5e550f7fd
#
_entry.id   38248e4133ae3cdab676dbd5e550f7fd
#
_cell.length_a   1.000
_cell.length_b   1.000
_cell.length_c   1.000
_cell.angle_alpha   90.00
_cell.angle_beta   90.00
_cell.angle_gamma   90.00
#
_symmetry.space_group_name_H-M   'P 1'
#
loop_
_entity.id
_entity.type
_entity.pdbx_description
1 polymer ?
#
loop_
_entity_poly.entity_id
_entity_poly.type
_entity_poly.pdbx_seq_one_letter_code
_entity_poly.pdbx_strand_id
1 'polypeptide(L)'
;MTFARPDRISDLDTIPRMPAWVTAARAETTEDVVFLSGATLNHLHFVLSRIDLPHALLRARLALRSAEACVVFSGRPERAGELRDAVHLLRPGDLPGPAGETYLAWRRAVERPVSIKALSRALPTFEPGQIAAWFDAGKGGPVNRAGMVLEAVLREVPRADDAALILADAALAQALGWDHLVPLLAAGLKRADLRKQGDDLRSACHRGLILSTIKAVRQAAELARRAGHLKAVSPKLRAKGAGDAVEMFLTRDAIAPSALP
;
A
#
# COMPACT_ATOMS: atom_id res chain seq x y z
N MET A 1 13.99 -17.14 -45.70
CA MET A 1 14.09 -16.42 -44.42
C MET A 1 12.72 -16.35 -43.82
N THR A 2 12.43 -17.23 -42.85
CA THR A 2 11.12 -17.31 -42.19
C THR A 2 11.16 -16.39 -40.99
N PHE A 3 10.49 -15.25 -41.07
CA PHE A 3 10.29 -14.37 -39.90
C PHE A 3 9.36 -15.10 -38.93
N ALA A 4 9.92 -15.52 -37.78
CA ALA A 4 9.13 -16.00 -36.66
C ALA A 4 8.24 -14.82 -36.20
N ARG A 5 6.94 -14.97 -36.27
CA ARG A 5 5.94 -14.06 -35.73
C ARG A 5 6.13 -14.09 -34.21
N PRO A 6 6.41 -12.98 -33.52
CA PRO A 6 6.45 -13.00 -32.07
C PRO A 6 5.05 -13.35 -31.55
N ASP A 7 4.97 -14.30 -30.65
CA ASP A 7 3.77 -14.65 -29.89
C ASP A 7 3.34 -13.44 -29.04
N ARG A 8 2.56 -12.54 -29.65
CA ARG A 8 2.06 -11.31 -29.02
C ARG A 8 0.92 -11.55 -28.01
N ILE A 9 0.41 -12.76 -27.89
CA ILE A 9 -0.74 -13.06 -27.02
C ILE A 9 -0.32 -13.33 -25.58
N SER A 10 0.88 -13.85 -25.33
CA SER A 10 1.38 -14.09 -23.98
C SER A 10 1.83 -12.82 -23.25
N ASP A 11 2.19 -11.76 -23.96
CA ASP A 11 2.65 -10.49 -23.33
C ASP A 11 1.50 -9.61 -22.83
N LEU A 12 0.27 -9.80 -23.29
CA LEU A 12 -0.89 -9.03 -22.83
C LEU A 12 -1.38 -9.45 -21.44
N ASP A 13 -1.05 -10.66 -20.99
CA ASP A 13 -1.44 -11.19 -19.68
C ASP A 13 -0.44 -10.84 -18.56
N THR A 14 0.71 -10.28 -18.90
CA THR A 14 1.70 -9.87 -17.89
C THR A 14 1.57 -8.39 -17.54
N ILE A 15 1.70 -8.06 -16.25
CA ILE A 15 1.76 -6.66 -15.83
C ILE A 15 3.01 -6.01 -16.45
N PRO A 16 2.86 -4.89 -17.18
CA PRO A 16 3.97 -4.20 -17.79
C PRO A 16 5.03 -3.83 -16.76
N ARG A 17 6.29 -4.12 -17.08
CA ARG A 17 7.40 -3.72 -16.22
C ARG A 17 7.54 -2.21 -16.24
N MET A 18 7.94 -1.65 -15.10
CA MET A 18 8.34 -0.25 -15.03
C MET A 18 9.43 0.02 -16.07
N PRO A 19 9.32 1.08 -16.90
CA PRO A 19 10.33 1.39 -17.91
C PRO A 19 11.73 1.52 -17.33
N ALA A 20 12.75 1.06 -18.08
CA ALA A 20 14.12 1.10 -17.61
C ALA A 20 14.62 2.52 -17.31
N TRP A 21 14.19 3.53 -18.09
CA TRP A 21 14.53 4.93 -17.85
C TRP A 21 13.98 5.46 -16.50
N VAL A 22 12.88 4.89 -15.96
CA VAL A 22 12.38 5.22 -14.62
C VAL A 22 13.21 4.53 -13.53
N THR A 23 13.52 3.24 -13.72
CA THR A 23 14.19 2.44 -12.68
C THR A 23 15.69 2.68 -12.60
N ALA A 24 16.32 3.14 -13.69
CA ALA A 24 17.74 3.47 -13.77
C ALA A 24 18.03 4.97 -13.60
N ALA A 25 16.99 5.82 -13.58
CA ALA A 25 17.17 7.25 -13.45
C ALA A 25 17.82 7.62 -12.11
N ARG A 26 18.77 8.55 -12.17
CA ARG A 26 19.25 9.29 -11.01
C ARG A 26 18.55 10.65 -11.02
N ALA A 27 17.68 10.88 -10.05
CA ALA A 27 17.01 12.16 -9.88
C ALA A 27 18.00 13.13 -9.24
N GLU A 28 18.58 14.03 -10.02
CA GLU A 28 19.58 15.00 -9.59
C GLU A 28 18.93 16.32 -9.17
N THR A 29 17.86 16.70 -9.84
CA THR A 29 17.11 17.93 -9.58
C THR A 29 15.75 17.65 -8.93
N THR A 30 15.13 18.69 -8.37
CA THR A 30 13.75 18.62 -7.87
C THR A 30 12.77 18.30 -9.00
N GLU A 31 13.02 18.85 -10.20
CA GLU A 31 12.20 18.59 -11.38
C GLU A 31 12.22 17.11 -11.78
N ASP A 32 13.42 16.48 -11.80
CA ASP A 32 13.55 15.05 -12.05
C ASP A 32 12.75 14.22 -11.04
N VAL A 33 12.84 14.57 -9.75
CA VAL A 33 12.13 13.88 -8.68
C VAL A 33 10.63 13.98 -8.86
N VAL A 34 10.11 15.16 -9.17
CA VAL A 34 8.67 15.38 -9.40
C VAL A 34 8.20 14.61 -10.64
N PHE A 35 8.93 14.72 -11.75
CA PHE A 35 8.62 14.00 -12.99
C PHE A 35 8.60 12.49 -12.79
N LEU A 36 9.63 11.92 -12.16
CA LEU A 36 9.73 10.48 -11.93
C LEU A 36 8.66 9.98 -10.97
N SER A 37 8.30 10.74 -9.95
CA SER A 37 7.22 10.35 -9.05
C SER A 37 5.86 10.31 -9.76
N GLY A 38 5.58 11.30 -10.63
CA GLY A 38 4.39 11.29 -11.47
C GLY A 38 4.36 10.12 -12.45
N ALA A 39 5.48 9.83 -13.11
CA ALA A 39 5.60 8.72 -14.04
C ALA A 39 5.38 7.35 -13.35
N THR A 40 5.97 7.16 -12.15
CA THR A 40 5.78 5.91 -11.38
C THR A 40 4.35 5.75 -10.90
N LEU A 41 3.72 6.82 -10.40
CA LEU A 41 2.32 6.79 -9.94
C LEU A 41 1.36 6.52 -11.10
N ASN A 42 1.59 7.12 -12.27
CA ASN A 42 0.78 6.83 -13.46
C ASN A 42 0.91 5.36 -13.87
N HIS A 43 2.12 4.80 -13.85
CA HIS A 43 2.30 3.38 -14.14
C HIS A 43 1.57 2.48 -13.14
N LEU A 44 1.64 2.80 -11.84
CA LEU A 44 0.89 2.07 -10.80
C LEU A 44 -0.62 2.20 -11.01
N HIS A 45 -1.12 3.36 -11.43
CA HIS A 45 -2.54 3.56 -11.72
C HIS A 45 -3.03 2.57 -12.80
N PHE A 46 -2.28 2.40 -13.89
CA PHE A 46 -2.61 1.39 -14.91
C PHE A 46 -2.51 -0.04 -14.38
N VAL A 47 -1.56 -0.33 -13.52
CA VAL A 47 -1.46 -1.65 -12.86
C VAL A 47 -2.68 -1.91 -11.98
N LEU A 48 -3.12 -0.91 -11.21
CA LEU A 48 -4.30 -1.00 -10.34
C LEU A 48 -5.63 -1.05 -11.11
N SER A 49 -5.67 -0.71 -12.39
CA SER A 49 -6.87 -0.82 -13.22
C SER A 49 -7.11 -2.23 -13.76
N ARG A 50 -6.19 -3.16 -13.54
CA ARG A 50 -6.26 -4.52 -14.09
C ARG A 50 -7.21 -5.41 -13.29
N ILE A 51 -8.08 -6.12 -14.01
CA ILE A 51 -9.07 -7.06 -13.45
C ILE A 51 -8.42 -8.33 -12.86
N ASP A 52 -7.30 -8.78 -13.43
CA ASP A 52 -6.62 -10.02 -13.04
C ASP A 52 -5.78 -9.88 -11.76
N LEU A 53 -5.58 -8.65 -11.28
CA LEU A 53 -4.84 -8.36 -10.07
C LEU A 53 -5.67 -8.70 -8.81
N PRO A 54 -5.15 -9.48 -7.86
CA PRO A 54 -5.81 -9.71 -6.58
C PRO A 54 -5.67 -8.47 -5.66
N HIS A 55 -6.49 -7.46 -5.90
CA HIS A 55 -6.39 -6.13 -5.28
C HIS A 55 -6.42 -6.16 -3.77
N ALA A 56 -7.33 -6.94 -3.17
CA ALA A 56 -7.44 -7.04 -1.71
C ALA A 56 -6.14 -7.58 -1.10
N LEU A 57 -5.58 -8.63 -1.70
CA LEU A 57 -4.33 -9.22 -1.25
C LEU A 57 -3.14 -8.26 -1.45
N LEU A 58 -3.08 -7.53 -2.57
CA LEU A 58 -2.05 -6.52 -2.79
C LEU A 58 -2.09 -5.45 -1.70
N ARG A 59 -3.28 -4.88 -1.43
CA ARG A 59 -3.46 -3.86 -0.39
C ARG A 59 -3.08 -4.38 0.99
N ALA A 60 -3.49 -5.60 1.34
CA ALA A 60 -3.13 -6.22 2.62
C ALA A 60 -1.60 -6.36 2.79
N ARG A 61 -0.89 -6.77 1.73
CA ARG A 61 0.57 -6.88 1.75
C ARG A 61 1.30 -5.54 1.82
N LEU A 62 0.78 -4.52 1.14
CA LEU A 62 1.32 -3.17 1.24
C LEU A 62 1.05 -2.58 2.63
N ALA A 63 -0.12 -2.83 3.22
CA ALA A 63 -0.45 -2.44 4.59
C ALA A 63 0.51 -3.06 5.62
N LEU A 64 0.81 -4.35 5.49
CA LEU A 64 1.78 -5.03 6.36
C LEU A 64 3.19 -4.41 6.28
N ARG A 65 3.65 -4.09 5.07
CA ARG A 65 4.95 -3.41 4.86
C ARG A 65 4.96 -2.00 5.45
N SER A 66 3.87 -1.26 5.31
CA SER A 66 3.76 0.09 5.87
C SER A 66 3.69 0.05 7.38
N ALA A 67 2.98 -0.92 7.96
CA ALA A 67 2.99 -1.15 9.40
C ALA A 67 4.38 -1.49 9.92
N GLU A 68 5.11 -2.38 9.26
CA GLU A 68 6.51 -2.70 9.62
C GLU A 68 7.38 -1.44 9.62
N ALA A 69 7.26 -0.58 8.58
CA ALA A 69 8.01 0.66 8.53
C ALA A 69 7.67 1.60 9.71
N CYS A 70 6.39 1.76 10.06
CA CYS A 70 5.95 2.56 11.20
C CYS A 70 6.48 2.00 12.54
N VAL A 71 6.46 0.67 12.70
CA VAL A 71 7.01 -0.01 13.89
C VAL A 71 8.51 0.24 14.01
N VAL A 72 9.25 0.17 12.90
CA VAL A 72 10.68 0.54 12.87
C VAL A 72 10.89 2.04 13.18
N PHE A 73 10.03 2.94 12.71
CA PHE A 73 10.08 4.36 13.03
C PHE A 73 9.91 4.61 14.54
N SER A 74 9.06 3.83 15.20
CA SER A 74 8.90 3.88 16.67
C SER A 74 10.07 3.25 17.44
N GLY A 75 11.08 2.69 16.76
CA GLY A 75 12.27 2.08 17.36
C GLY A 75 12.06 0.64 17.85
N ARG A 76 11.01 -0.03 17.37
CA ARG A 76 10.67 -1.40 17.76
C ARG A 76 11.25 -2.41 16.76
N PRO A 77 11.59 -3.64 17.20
CA PRO A 77 12.28 -4.64 16.37
C PRO A 77 11.35 -5.52 15.53
N GLU A 78 10.04 -5.53 15.82
CA GLU A 78 9.09 -6.48 15.22
C GLU A 78 9.04 -6.33 13.68
N ARG A 79 9.07 -7.46 13.00
CA ARG A 79 9.05 -7.58 11.54
C ARG A 79 7.69 -8.04 11.04
N ALA A 80 7.50 -7.97 9.72
CA ALA A 80 6.24 -8.30 9.05
C ALA A 80 5.63 -9.65 9.48
N GLY A 81 6.45 -10.69 9.69
CA GLY A 81 5.99 -11.99 10.19
C GLY A 81 5.37 -11.88 11.57
N GLU A 82 6.09 -11.26 12.51
CA GLU A 82 5.66 -11.08 13.89
C GLU A 82 4.42 -10.19 13.99
N LEU A 83 4.32 -9.13 13.18
CA LEU A 83 3.13 -8.27 13.10
C LEU A 83 1.90 -9.04 12.63
N ARG A 84 2.09 -9.88 11.61
CA ARG A 84 1.02 -10.73 11.10
C ARG A 84 0.56 -11.73 12.16
N ASP A 85 1.50 -12.39 12.83
CA ASP A 85 1.20 -13.38 13.86
C ASP A 85 0.54 -12.74 15.09
N ALA A 86 0.99 -11.55 15.51
CA ALA A 86 0.39 -10.76 16.58
C ALA A 86 -1.08 -10.40 16.36
N VAL A 87 -1.56 -10.44 15.11
CA VAL A 87 -2.97 -10.14 14.78
C VAL A 87 -3.77 -11.41 14.44
N HIS A 88 -3.16 -12.35 13.72
CA HIS A 88 -3.87 -13.54 13.25
C HIS A 88 -3.94 -14.68 14.27
N LEU A 89 -3.04 -14.69 15.26
CA LEU A 89 -3.01 -15.70 16.31
C LEU A 89 -3.64 -15.22 17.64
N LEU A 90 -4.26 -14.03 17.65
CA LEU A 90 -4.99 -13.51 18.79
C LEU A 90 -6.12 -14.46 19.22
N ARG A 91 -6.18 -14.74 20.51
CA ARG A 91 -7.31 -15.42 21.12
C ARG A 91 -8.35 -14.39 21.58
N PRO A 92 -9.62 -14.81 21.74
CA PRO A 92 -10.63 -13.92 22.32
C PRO A 92 -10.17 -13.35 23.66
N GLY A 93 -10.10 -12.02 23.77
CA GLY A 93 -9.65 -11.30 24.96
C GLY A 93 -8.18 -10.89 24.97
N ASP A 94 -7.35 -11.39 24.03
CA ASP A 94 -5.96 -10.96 23.90
C ASP A 94 -5.87 -9.57 23.24
N LEU A 95 -4.84 -8.82 23.60
CA LEU A 95 -4.50 -7.53 22.97
C LEU A 95 -3.32 -7.74 22.00
N PRO A 96 -3.35 -7.12 20.81
CA PRO A 96 -2.32 -7.31 19.80
C PRO A 96 -0.98 -6.63 20.14
N GLY A 97 -0.95 -5.86 21.23
CA GLY A 97 0.19 -5.04 21.59
C GLY A 97 0.42 -3.85 20.65
N PRO A 98 1.34 -2.93 20.98
CA PRO A 98 1.50 -1.68 20.20
C PRO A 98 1.87 -1.89 18.73
N ALA A 99 2.70 -2.88 18.43
CA ALA A 99 3.08 -3.19 17.05
C ALA A 99 1.90 -3.83 16.28
N GLY A 100 1.14 -4.71 16.93
CA GLY A 100 -0.09 -5.28 16.35
C GLY A 100 -1.18 -4.23 16.12
N GLU A 101 -1.34 -3.25 17.02
CA GLU A 101 -2.28 -2.13 16.82
C GLU A 101 -1.90 -1.29 15.61
N THR A 102 -0.61 -0.99 15.40
CA THR A 102 -0.13 -0.32 14.18
C THR A 102 -0.53 -1.12 12.93
N TYR A 103 -0.33 -2.43 12.93
CA TYR A 103 -0.76 -3.27 11.79
C TYR A 103 -2.28 -3.29 11.62
N LEU A 104 -3.06 -3.37 12.69
CA LEU A 104 -4.52 -3.30 12.63
C LEU A 104 -5.03 -1.97 12.06
N ALA A 105 -4.40 -0.85 12.41
CA ALA A 105 -4.74 0.46 11.85
C ALA A 105 -4.55 0.48 10.31
N TRP A 106 -3.40 0.06 9.82
CA TRP A 106 -3.12 -0.06 8.39
C TRP A 106 -4.07 -1.04 7.68
N ARG A 107 -4.32 -2.21 8.27
CA ARG A 107 -5.24 -3.21 7.72
C ARG A 107 -6.65 -2.67 7.58
N ARG A 108 -7.19 -1.99 8.61
CA ARG A 108 -8.52 -1.35 8.57
C ARG A 108 -8.59 -0.23 7.55
N ALA A 109 -7.50 0.53 7.38
CA ALA A 109 -7.43 1.65 6.43
C ALA A 109 -7.55 1.20 4.97
N VAL A 110 -7.02 0.01 4.62
CA VAL A 110 -7.04 -0.51 3.24
C VAL A 110 -8.26 -1.37 2.91
N GLU A 111 -9.03 -1.78 3.93
CA GLU A 111 -10.13 -2.73 3.77
C GLU A 111 -11.34 -2.13 3.05
N ARG A 112 -11.58 -0.84 3.24
CA ARG A 112 -12.75 -0.11 2.72
C ARG A 112 -12.35 1.03 1.81
N PRO A 113 -13.25 1.45 0.90
CA PRO A 113 -13.07 2.68 0.14
C PRO A 113 -12.80 3.88 1.04
N VAL A 114 -11.96 4.81 0.53
CA VAL A 114 -11.54 6.00 1.27
C VAL A 114 -12.75 6.86 1.63
N SER A 115 -12.96 7.06 2.91
CA SER A 115 -13.98 7.96 3.46
C SER A 115 -13.62 8.33 4.90
N ILE A 116 -14.12 9.44 5.40
CA ILE A 116 -13.91 9.85 6.80
C ILE A 116 -14.36 8.72 7.76
N LYS A 117 -15.50 8.08 7.48
CA LYS A 117 -16.02 6.95 8.27
C LYS A 117 -15.05 5.75 8.28
N ALA A 118 -14.42 5.42 7.15
CA ALA A 118 -13.44 4.34 7.06
C ALA A 118 -12.14 4.69 7.81
N LEU A 119 -11.68 5.94 7.65
CA LEU A 119 -10.49 6.45 8.34
C LEU A 119 -10.68 6.53 9.86
N SER A 120 -11.84 6.97 10.35
CA SER A 120 -12.16 6.97 11.78
C SER A 120 -12.20 5.56 12.38
N ARG A 121 -12.59 4.54 11.61
CA ARG A 121 -12.48 3.14 12.05
C ARG A 121 -11.04 2.65 12.13
N ALA A 122 -10.20 3.11 11.22
CA ALA A 122 -8.78 2.74 11.22
C ALA A 122 -8.02 3.43 12.36
N LEU A 123 -8.43 4.64 12.70
CA LEU A 123 -7.78 5.53 13.67
C LEU A 123 -8.74 5.92 14.81
N PRO A 124 -9.18 4.95 15.64
CA PRO A 124 -10.23 5.17 16.65
C PRO A 124 -9.81 6.09 17.79
N THR A 125 -8.54 6.43 17.91
CA THR A 125 -8.02 7.36 18.92
C THR A 125 -8.27 8.83 18.57
N PHE A 126 -8.71 9.13 17.34
CA PHE A 126 -8.97 10.49 16.87
C PHE A 126 -10.44 10.68 16.53
N GLU A 127 -10.94 11.86 16.85
CA GLU A 127 -12.32 12.24 16.53
C GLU A 127 -12.53 12.39 15.02
N PRO A 128 -13.71 11.99 14.48
CA PRO A 128 -13.99 12.10 13.05
C PRO A 128 -13.84 13.52 12.49
N GLY A 129 -14.18 14.54 13.27
CA GLY A 129 -14.02 15.94 12.90
C GLY A 129 -12.57 16.36 12.77
N GLN A 130 -11.68 15.86 13.64
CA GLN A 130 -10.25 16.09 13.59
C GLN A 130 -9.63 15.42 12.34
N ILE A 131 -10.01 14.17 12.07
CA ILE A 131 -9.59 13.45 10.85
C ILE A 131 -10.03 14.22 9.60
N ALA A 132 -11.27 14.73 9.55
CA ALA A 132 -11.76 15.50 8.43
C ALA A 132 -10.96 16.81 8.25
N ALA A 133 -10.68 17.53 9.33
CA ALA A 133 -9.91 18.77 9.26
C ALA A 133 -8.47 18.55 8.72
N TRP A 134 -7.80 17.49 9.15
CA TRP A 134 -6.49 17.12 8.62
C TRP A 134 -6.55 16.73 7.13
N PHE A 135 -7.56 15.96 6.77
CA PHE A 135 -7.75 15.50 5.39
C PHE A 135 -8.00 16.66 4.43
N ASP A 136 -8.76 17.65 4.87
CA ASP A 136 -9.08 18.87 4.11
C ASP A 136 -7.91 19.87 4.02
N ALA A 137 -6.88 19.70 4.84
CA ALA A 137 -5.67 20.54 4.78
C ALA A 137 -4.90 20.36 3.47
N GLY A 138 -5.09 19.24 2.76
CA GLY A 138 -4.40 18.92 1.52
C GLY A 138 -4.88 19.75 0.32
N LYS A 139 -3.94 20.45 -0.37
CA LYS A 139 -4.22 21.25 -1.57
C LYS A 139 -3.23 20.97 -2.68
N GLY A 140 -3.58 21.36 -3.91
CA GLY A 140 -2.72 21.20 -5.09
C GLY A 140 -2.70 19.78 -5.66
N GLY A 141 -1.59 19.40 -6.29
CA GLY A 141 -1.42 18.08 -6.91
C GLY A 141 -1.35 16.92 -5.89
N PRO A 142 -1.49 15.66 -6.35
CA PRO A 142 -1.66 14.49 -5.48
C PRO A 142 -0.59 14.36 -4.39
N VAL A 143 0.70 14.46 -4.75
CA VAL A 143 1.81 14.32 -3.78
C VAL A 143 1.87 15.51 -2.84
N ASN A 144 1.57 16.70 -3.33
CA ASN A 144 1.51 17.90 -2.48
C ASN A 144 0.40 17.79 -1.43
N ARG A 145 -0.79 17.32 -1.83
CA ARG A 145 -1.90 17.05 -0.88
C ARG A 145 -1.48 16.08 0.20
N ALA A 146 -0.89 14.95 -0.17
CA ALA A 146 -0.41 13.96 0.76
C ALA A 146 0.64 14.53 1.74
N GLY A 147 1.61 15.30 1.23
CA GLY A 147 2.62 15.96 2.06
C GLY A 147 2.04 16.98 3.04
N MET A 148 1.04 17.77 2.60
CA MET A 148 0.37 18.73 3.48
C MET A 148 -0.44 18.06 4.58
N VAL A 149 -1.15 16.98 4.28
CA VAL A 149 -1.88 16.18 5.28
C VAL A 149 -0.91 15.56 6.27
N LEU A 150 0.19 14.95 5.79
CA LEU A 150 1.25 14.41 6.64
C LEU A 150 1.80 15.47 7.62
N GLU A 151 2.13 16.65 7.09
CA GLU A 151 2.66 17.77 7.88
C GLU A 151 1.63 18.29 8.91
N ALA A 152 0.36 18.41 8.52
CA ALA A 152 -0.71 18.89 9.41
C ALA A 152 -0.88 17.97 10.62
N VAL A 153 -0.93 16.67 10.41
CA VAL A 153 -1.07 15.69 11.50
C VAL A 153 0.15 15.71 12.42
N LEU A 154 1.36 15.64 11.86
CA LEU A 154 2.59 15.58 12.65
C LEU A 154 2.86 16.88 13.44
N ARG A 155 2.38 18.03 12.95
CA ARG A 155 2.47 19.32 13.65
C ARG A 155 1.53 19.38 14.85
N GLU A 156 0.31 18.85 14.71
CA GLU A 156 -0.70 18.88 15.77
C GLU A 156 -0.48 17.76 16.80
N VAL A 157 -0.15 16.56 16.31
CA VAL A 157 0.08 15.39 17.16
C VAL A 157 1.45 14.78 16.85
N PRO A 158 2.52 15.31 17.41
CA PRO A 158 3.86 14.75 17.27
C PRO A 158 3.88 13.27 17.69
N ARG A 159 4.53 12.43 16.91
CA ARG A 159 4.63 10.96 17.07
C ARG A 159 3.40 10.14 16.65
N ALA A 160 2.36 10.74 16.08
CA ALA A 160 1.28 10.02 15.43
C ALA A 160 1.68 9.59 13.99
N ASP A 161 2.88 9.00 13.83
CA ASP A 161 3.51 8.71 12.55
C ASP A 161 2.63 7.80 11.67
N ASP A 162 2.01 6.78 12.26
CA ASP A 162 1.10 5.85 11.58
C ASP A 162 -0.17 6.54 11.09
N ALA A 163 -0.82 7.34 11.95
CA ALA A 163 -2.01 8.09 11.57
C ALA A 163 -1.69 9.12 10.46
N ALA A 164 -0.58 9.84 10.60
CA ALA A 164 -0.15 10.83 9.62
C ALA A 164 0.09 10.20 8.24
N LEU A 165 0.75 9.04 8.20
CA LEU A 165 1.05 8.31 6.98
C LEU A 165 -0.20 7.67 6.35
N ILE A 166 -1.11 7.11 7.17
CA ILE A 166 -2.40 6.59 6.70
C ILE A 166 -3.22 7.70 6.04
N LEU A 167 -3.35 8.86 6.70
CA LEU A 167 -4.13 9.98 6.19
C LEU A 167 -3.48 10.59 4.93
N ALA A 168 -2.16 10.66 4.87
CA ALA A 168 -1.43 11.11 3.69
C ALA A 168 -1.63 10.18 2.48
N ASP A 169 -1.51 8.86 2.67
CA ASP A 169 -1.77 7.88 1.60
C ASP A 169 -3.27 7.89 1.19
N ALA A 170 -4.20 8.15 2.11
CA ALA A 170 -5.61 8.31 1.79
C ALA A 170 -5.87 9.58 0.94
N ALA A 171 -5.21 10.70 1.28
CA ALA A 171 -5.30 11.94 0.50
C ALA A 171 -4.68 11.77 -0.90
N LEU A 172 -3.58 11.02 -1.01
CA LEU A 172 -2.98 10.64 -2.28
C LEU A 172 -3.96 9.81 -3.13
N ALA A 173 -4.57 8.78 -2.54
CA ALA A 173 -5.53 7.92 -3.20
C ALA A 173 -6.74 8.71 -3.72
N GLN A 174 -7.31 9.58 -2.88
CA GLN A 174 -8.43 10.45 -3.28
C GLN A 174 -8.05 11.36 -4.46
N ALA A 175 -6.86 11.98 -4.39
CA ALA A 175 -6.40 12.89 -5.44
C ALA A 175 -6.10 12.19 -6.78
N LEU A 176 -5.79 10.90 -6.74
CA LEU A 176 -5.56 10.04 -7.92
C LEU A 176 -6.84 9.32 -8.40
N GLY A 177 -7.97 9.51 -7.73
CA GLY A 177 -9.23 8.84 -8.06
C GLY A 177 -9.21 7.34 -7.77
N TRP A 178 -8.41 6.90 -6.80
CA TRP A 178 -8.41 5.51 -6.34
C TRP A 178 -9.48 5.29 -5.28
N ASP A 179 -10.29 4.26 -5.44
CA ASP A 179 -11.35 3.94 -4.48
C ASP A 179 -10.80 3.59 -3.09
N HIS A 180 -9.67 2.89 -3.06
CA HIS A 180 -9.05 2.41 -1.83
C HIS A 180 -7.68 3.04 -1.63
N LEU A 181 -7.32 3.20 -0.36
CA LEU A 181 -5.97 3.57 0.03
C LEU A 181 -4.97 2.50 -0.42
N VAL A 182 -3.88 2.95 -1.04
CA VAL A 182 -2.73 2.13 -1.43
C VAL A 182 -1.52 2.58 -0.59
N PRO A 183 -1.06 1.77 0.37
CA PRO A 183 0.03 2.14 1.27
C PRO A 183 1.35 2.28 0.53
N LEU A 184 1.92 3.48 0.48
CA LEU A 184 3.14 3.80 -0.25
C LEU A 184 4.14 4.61 0.59
N LEU A 185 3.69 5.68 1.25
CA LEU A 185 4.58 6.66 1.88
C LEU A 185 5.39 6.07 3.03
N ALA A 186 4.78 5.28 3.91
CA ALA A 186 5.49 4.66 5.01
C ALA A 186 6.65 3.76 4.55
N ALA A 187 6.43 2.98 3.48
CA ALA A 187 7.45 2.08 2.92
C ALA A 187 8.53 2.81 2.11
N GLY A 188 8.32 4.07 1.76
CA GLY A 188 9.22 4.89 0.95
C GLY A 188 10.00 5.92 1.73
N LEU A 189 9.44 6.45 2.82
CA LEU A 189 10.05 7.47 3.67
C LEU A 189 11.01 6.85 4.70
N LYS A 190 11.89 7.67 5.22
CA LYS A 190 12.75 7.36 6.38
C LYS A 190 12.21 8.09 7.62
N ARG A 191 12.51 7.58 8.82
CA ARG A 191 12.15 8.25 10.06
C ARG A 191 12.60 9.74 10.11
N ALA A 192 13.78 10.03 9.56
CA ALA A 192 14.30 11.40 9.51
C ALA A 192 13.46 12.32 8.59
N ASP A 193 12.79 11.76 7.59
CA ASP A 193 11.95 12.54 6.67
C ASP A 193 10.69 13.07 7.34
N LEU A 194 10.16 12.37 8.35
CA LEU A 194 8.98 12.79 9.12
C LEU A 194 9.24 14.03 10.01
N ARG A 195 10.50 14.45 10.17
CA ARG A 195 10.88 15.67 10.88
C ARG A 195 11.02 16.89 9.97
N LYS A 196 10.97 16.67 8.65
CA LYS A 196 11.02 17.72 7.65
C LYS A 196 9.68 18.47 7.58
N GLN A 197 9.72 19.67 7.02
CA GLN A 197 8.54 20.51 6.81
C GLN A 197 8.59 21.16 5.43
N GLY A 198 7.46 21.68 4.98
CA GLY A 198 7.36 22.44 3.75
C GLY A 198 7.90 21.68 2.54
N ASP A 199 8.70 22.36 1.71
CA ASP A 199 9.25 21.81 0.45
C ASP A 199 10.18 20.62 0.65
N ASP A 200 10.91 20.56 1.78
CA ASP A 200 11.79 19.45 2.10
C ASP A 200 11.00 18.17 2.38
N LEU A 201 9.86 18.27 3.08
CA LEU A 201 8.97 17.15 3.31
C LEU A 201 8.31 16.70 2.00
N ARG A 202 7.83 17.64 1.19
CA ARG A 202 7.25 17.34 -0.13
C ARG A 202 8.24 16.62 -1.05
N SER A 203 9.48 17.12 -1.09
CA SER A 203 10.56 16.48 -1.86
C SER A 203 10.87 15.06 -1.35
N ALA A 204 10.86 14.86 -0.03
CA ALA A 204 11.00 13.52 0.55
C ALA A 204 9.83 12.60 0.17
N CYS A 205 8.57 13.08 0.18
CA CYS A 205 7.41 12.33 -0.27
C CYS A 205 7.55 11.89 -1.74
N HIS A 206 7.95 12.79 -2.64
CA HIS A 206 8.20 12.44 -4.03
C HIS A 206 9.25 11.34 -4.17
N ARG A 207 10.40 11.45 -3.50
CA ARG A 207 11.47 10.42 -3.52
C ARG A 207 10.99 9.10 -2.94
N GLY A 208 10.27 9.15 -1.81
CA GLY A 208 9.69 7.97 -1.17
C GLY A 208 8.71 7.25 -2.09
N LEU A 209 7.84 7.99 -2.78
CA LEU A 209 6.86 7.44 -3.72
C LEU A 209 7.51 6.76 -4.92
N ILE A 210 8.60 7.30 -5.49
CA ILE A 210 9.33 6.61 -6.57
C ILE A 210 9.73 5.20 -6.14
N LEU A 211 10.38 5.08 -4.98
CA LEU A 211 10.91 3.81 -4.48
C LEU A 211 9.78 2.82 -4.11
N SER A 212 8.78 3.29 -3.38
CA SER A 212 7.67 2.43 -2.92
C SER A 212 6.76 2.00 -4.07
N THR A 213 6.51 2.87 -5.03
CA THR A 213 5.71 2.57 -6.23
C THR A 213 6.37 1.51 -7.10
N ILE A 214 7.68 1.61 -7.36
CA ILE A 214 8.43 0.58 -8.09
C ILE A 214 8.31 -0.78 -7.38
N LYS A 215 8.42 -0.80 -6.04
CA LYS A 215 8.27 -2.03 -5.25
C LYS A 215 6.82 -2.56 -5.31
N ALA A 216 5.82 -1.68 -5.25
CA ALA A 216 4.40 -2.04 -5.33
C ALA A 216 4.06 -2.67 -6.69
N VAL A 217 4.55 -2.09 -7.80
CA VAL A 217 4.36 -2.65 -9.15
C VAL A 217 4.99 -4.05 -9.27
N ARG A 218 6.21 -4.23 -8.76
CA ARG A 218 6.86 -5.56 -8.74
C ARG A 218 6.05 -6.58 -7.93
N GLN A 219 5.52 -6.17 -6.78
CA GLN A 219 4.68 -7.03 -5.95
C GLN A 219 3.35 -7.35 -6.63
N ALA A 220 2.72 -6.37 -7.30
CA ALA A 220 1.51 -6.59 -8.07
C ALA A 220 1.73 -7.60 -9.21
N ALA A 221 2.83 -7.48 -9.96
CA ALA A 221 3.19 -8.41 -11.03
C ALA A 221 3.40 -9.84 -10.50
N GLU A 222 4.08 -9.99 -9.37
CA GLU A 222 4.27 -11.29 -8.73
C GLU A 222 2.95 -11.91 -8.26
N LEU A 223 2.07 -11.11 -7.65
CA LEU A 223 0.77 -11.57 -7.19
C LEU A 223 -0.15 -11.96 -8.36
N ALA A 224 -0.20 -11.15 -9.42
CA ALA A 224 -1.01 -11.48 -10.60
C ALA A 224 -0.55 -12.79 -11.25
N ARG A 225 0.77 -12.99 -11.40
CA ARG A 225 1.35 -14.23 -11.91
C ARG A 225 0.96 -15.45 -11.06
N ARG A 226 1.13 -15.35 -9.74
CA ARG A 226 0.77 -16.44 -8.79
C ARG A 226 -0.73 -16.70 -8.77
N ALA A 227 -1.55 -15.66 -8.82
CA ALA A 227 -3.01 -15.78 -8.90
C ALA A 227 -3.43 -16.48 -10.20
N GLY A 228 -2.82 -16.14 -11.34
CA GLY A 228 -3.04 -16.81 -12.61
C GLY A 228 -2.73 -18.31 -12.55
N HIS A 229 -1.59 -18.67 -11.98
CA HIS A 229 -1.23 -20.09 -11.77
C HIS A 229 -2.23 -20.81 -10.86
N LEU A 230 -2.62 -20.20 -9.73
CA LEU A 230 -3.56 -20.79 -8.81
C LEU A 230 -4.93 -21.01 -9.46
N LYS A 231 -5.44 -20.01 -10.19
CA LYS A 231 -6.70 -20.10 -10.95
C LYS A 231 -6.64 -21.18 -12.02
N ALA A 232 -5.52 -21.35 -12.72
CA ALA A 232 -5.36 -22.38 -13.75
C ALA A 232 -5.33 -23.82 -13.18
N VAL A 233 -4.90 -23.99 -11.93
CA VAL A 233 -4.86 -25.30 -11.24
C VAL A 233 -6.18 -25.60 -10.54
N SER A 234 -6.90 -24.57 -10.07
CA SER A 234 -8.15 -24.69 -9.29
C SER A 234 -9.16 -25.70 -9.87
N PRO A 235 -9.47 -25.72 -11.19
CA PRO A 235 -10.42 -26.68 -11.76
C PRO A 235 -9.96 -28.15 -11.69
N LYS A 236 -8.67 -28.39 -11.46
CA LYS A 236 -8.07 -29.72 -11.34
C LYS A 236 -8.12 -30.29 -9.92
N LEU A 237 -8.45 -29.44 -8.93
CA LEU A 237 -8.55 -29.82 -7.54
C LEU A 237 -9.90 -30.51 -7.31
N ARG A 238 -9.86 -31.77 -6.81
CA ARG A 238 -11.05 -32.59 -6.58
C ARG A 238 -11.64 -32.47 -5.16
N ALA A 239 -10.94 -31.78 -4.26
CA ALA A 239 -11.39 -31.62 -2.87
C ALA A 239 -12.64 -30.74 -2.82
N LYS A 240 -13.63 -31.15 -2.01
CA LYS A 240 -14.79 -30.32 -1.67
C LYS A 240 -14.28 -29.05 -0.97
N GLY A 241 -14.75 -27.89 -1.41
CA GLY A 241 -14.28 -26.59 -0.87
C GLY A 241 -13.00 -26.03 -1.52
N ALA A 242 -12.40 -26.72 -2.50
CA ALA A 242 -11.17 -26.23 -3.15
C ALA A 242 -11.33 -24.85 -3.82
N GLY A 243 -12.52 -24.58 -4.39
CA GLY A 243 -12.82 -23.26 -4.98
C GLY A 243 -12.83 -22.14 -3.93
N ASP A 244 -13.50 -22.39 -2.81
CA ASP A 244 -13.59 -21.43 -1.70
C ASP A 244 -12.21 -21.17 -1.06
N ALA A 245 -11.41 -22.22 -0.91
CA ALA A 245 -10.03 -22.12 -0.43
C ALA A 245 -9.18 -21.25 -1.37
N VAL A 246 -9.30 -21.44 -2.69
CA VAL A 246 -8.60 -20.60 -3.69
C VAL A 246 -9.01 -19.15 -3.57
N GLU A 247 -10.30 -18.85 -3.44
CA GLU A 247 -10.79 -17.48 -3.26
C GLU A 247 -10.24 -16.85 -1.97
N MET A 248 -10.18 -17.61 -0.89
CA MET A 248 -9.56 -17.14 0.36
C MET A 248 -8.07 -16.80 0.17
N PHE A 249 -7.30 -17.62 -0.54
CA PHE A 249 -5.89 -17.34 -0.84
C PHE A 249 -5.68 -16.13 -1.76
N LEU A 250 -6.64 -15.79 -2.59
CA LEU A 250 -6.60 -14.63 -3.47
C LEU A 250 -7.01 -13.32 -2.77
N THR A 251 -7.68 -13.41 -1.63
CA THR A 251 -8.23 -12.23 -0.93
C THR A 251 -7.57 -11.94 0.42
N ARG A 252 -6.93 -12.93 1.06
CA ARG A 252 -6.38 -12.82 2.42
C ARG A 252 -4.88 -13.06 2.43
N ASP A 253 -4.17 -12.23 3.18
CA ASP A 253 -2.69 -12.36 3.33
C ASP A 253 -2.31 -13.51 4.28
N ALA A 254 -3.15 -13.82 5.26
CA ALA A 254 -2.98 -14.95 6.16
C ALA A 254 -4.32 -15.64 6.42
N ILE A 255 -4.28 -16.97 6.51
CA ILE A 255 -5.46 -17.82 6.76
C ILE A 255 -5.05 -18.84 7.82
N ALA A 256 -5.80 -18.88 8.92
CA ALA A 256 -5.64 -19.95 9.90
C ALA A 256 -6.13 -21.30 9.29
N PRO A 257 -5.46 -22.43 9.58
CA PRO A 257 -5.90 -23.74 9.05
C PRO A 257 -7.36 -24.08 9.39
N SER A 258 -7.83 -23.65 10.55
CA SER A 258 -9.22 -23.84 11.00
C SER A 258 -10.25 -23.01 10.23
N ALA A 259 -9.83 -22.04 9.42
CA ALA A 259 -10.70 -21.21 8.60
C ALA A 259 -10.83 -21.72 7.15
N LEU A 260 -10.11 -22.79 6.79
CA LEU A 260 -10.24 -23.43 5.49
C LEU A 260 -11.52 -24.27 5.44
N PRO A 261 -12.26 -24.24 4.32
CA PRO A 261 -13.52 -24.98 4.16
C PRO A 261 -13.33 -26.50 4.06
#